data_6ebfc3086ceca7f6776446e68fe22500
#
_entry.id   6ebfc3086ceca7f6776446e68fe22500
#
_cell.length_a   1.000
_cell.length_b   1.000
_cell.length_c   1.000
_cell.angle_alpha   90.00
_cell.angle_beta   90.00
_cell.angle_gamma   90.00
#
_symmetry.space_group_name_H-M   'P 1'
#
loop_
_entity.id
_entity.type
_entity.pdbx_description
1 polymer ?
#
loop_
_entity_poly.entity_id
_entity_poly.type
_entity_poly.pdbx_seq_one_letter_code
_entity_poly.pdbx_strand_id
1 'polypeptide(L)'
;METKWTVQDIILLAFLAFLFGGVFMGAGFLYAILSAALTPLGLAPFANEILFGMWTMAAPVAGVLIPKKGSSLLGELLAALAEMLYGSYFGPGVLVSGFFQGFGTELGFIATKYKRFDTLPLIYGAIGTTVLSFGYEFFKFGYGTFGIGMILSLFVVRLLSVLFFGVVMVSLIMKSYNRVQQLAGAKS
;
A
#
# COMPACT_ATOMS: atom_id res chain seq x y z
N MET A 1 19.84 13.10 9.24
CA MET A 1 18.85 12.00 9.30
C MET A 1 19.36 10.98 10.30
N GLU A 2 18.69 10.76 11.41
CA GLU A 2 19.05 9.73 12.36
C GLU A 2 18.87 8.35 11.71
N THR A 3 19.95 7.61 11.61
CA THR A 3 19.94 6.30 10.94
C THR A 3 19.49 5.15 11.84
N LYS A 4 19.47 5.39 13.16
CA LYS A 4 19.12 4.36 14.15
C LYS A 4 17.62 4.35 14.42
N TRP A 5 17.03 3.17 14.45
CA TRP A 5 15.66 2.95 14.89
C TRP A 5 15.55 3.16 16.39
N THR A 6 14.52 3.89 16.81
CA THR A 6 14.18 4.11 18.23
C THR A 6 13.06 3.16 18.66
N VAL A 7 12.89 2.99 19.96
CA VAL A 7 11.76 2.22 20.50
C VAL A 7 10.42 2.84 20.10
N GLN A 8 10.34 4.18 20.03
CA GLN A 8 9.15 4.91 19.60
C GLN A 8 8.79 4.59 18.13
N ASP A 9 9.79 4.51 17.24
CA ASP A 9 9.55 4.12 15.84
C ASP A 9 8.98 2.70 15.74
N ILE A 10 9.49 1.76 16.55
CA ILE A 10 9.04 0.37 16.58
C ILE A 10 7.60 0.28 17.10
N ILE A 11 7.27 1.01 18.16
CA ILE A 11 5.90 1.05 18.70
C ILE A 11 4.94 1.64 17.68
N LEU A 12 5.31 2.75 17.03
CA LEU A 12 4.50 3.37 15.99
C LEU A 12 4.31 2.42 14.79
N LEU A 13 5.36 1.75 14.37
CA LEU A 13 5.30 0.78 13.28
C LEU A 13 4.36 -0.39 13.61
N ALA A 14 4.43 -0.94 14.83
CA ALA A 14 3.55 -1.99 15.29
C ALA A 14 2.08 -1.52 15.35
N PHE A 15 1.82 -0.30 15.81
CA PHE A 15 0.49 0.29 15.80
C PHE A 15 -0.07 0.46 14.39
N LEU A 16 0.74 0.98 13.46
CA LEU A 16 0.36 1.13 12.06
C LEU A 16 0.08 -0.24 11.42
N ALA A 17 0.90 -1.25 11.70
CA ALA A 17 0.71 -2.60 11.19
C ALA A 17 -0.63 -3.19 11.65
N PHE A 18 -0.96 -3.05 12.92
CA PHE A 18 -2.23 -3.50 13.47
C PHE A 18 -3.43 -2.78 12.83
N LEU A 19 -3.35 -1.46 12.70
CA LEU A 19 -4.39 -0.64 12.09
C LEU A 19 -4.61 -0.99 10.61
N PHE A 20 -3.52 -0.99 9.82
CA PHE A 20 -3.61 -1.26 8.38
C PHE A 20 -3.89 -2.73 8.07
N GLY A 21 -3.48 -3.67 8.91
CA GLY A 21 -3.92 -5.06 8.80
C GLY A 21 -5.45 -5.20 8.85
N GLY A 22 -6.11 -4.41 9.70
CA GLY A 22 -7.58 -4.32 9.73
C GLY A 22 -8.16 -3.69 8.45
N VAL A 23 -7.54 -2.64 7.92
CA VAL A 23 -7.93 -2.02 6.65
C VAL A 23 -7.78 -3.02 5.50
N PHE A 24 -6.68 -3.77 5.44
CA PHE A 24 -6.41 -4.78 4.43
C PHE A 24 -7.43 -5.91 4.47
N MET A 25 -7.75 -6.40 5.67
CA MET A 25 -8.82 -7.39 5.85
C MET A 25 -10.17 -6.85 5.34
N GLY A 26 -10.51 -5.59 5.67
CA GLY A 26 -11.71 -4.92 5.15
C GLY A 26 -11.73 -4.84 3.62
N ALA A 27 -10.58 -4.53 3.00
CA ALA A 27 -10.43 -4.53 1.55
C ALA A 27 -10.65 -5.93 0.96
N GLY A 28 -10.23 -7.01 1.66
CA GLY A 28 -10.50 -8.40 1.28
C GLY A 28 -11.99 -8.73 1.22
N PHE A 29 -12.78 -8.24 2.18
CA PHE A 29 -14.24 -8.39 2.13
C PHE A 29 -14.85 -7.61 0.96
N LEU A 30 -14.42 -6.38 0.73
CA LEU A 30 -14.88 -5.59 -0.43
C LEU A 30 -14.51 -6.27 -1.75
N TYR A 31 -13.31 -6.84 -1.83
CA TYR A 31 -12.88 -7.62 -2.99
C TYR A 31 -13.82 -8.80 -3.27
N ALA A 32 -14.17 -9.58 -2.26
CA ALA A 32 -15.05 -10.72 -2.43
C ALA A 32 -16.42 -10.30 -2.99
N ILE A 33 -17.00 -9.21 -2.47
CA ILE A 33 -18.27 -8.67 -2.95
C ILE A 33 -18.16 -8.15 -4.38
N LEU A 34 -17.13 -7.34 -4.67
CA LEU A 34 -16.95 -6.73 -5.97
C LEU A 34 -16.62 -7.77 -7.04
N SER A 35 -15.77 -8.75 -6.70
CA SER A 35 -15.43 -9.86 -7.59
C SER A 35 -16.66 -10.68 -7.96
N ALA A 36 -17.52 -11.01 -6.98
CA ALA A 36 -18.76 -11.72 -7.23
C ALA A 36 -19.70 -10.94 -8.16
N ALA A 37 -19.82 -9.62 -7.97
CA ALA A 37 -20.64 -8.75 -8.81
C ALA A 37 -20.11 -8.62 -10.25
N LEU A 38 -18.79 -8.63 -10.44
CA LEU A 38 -18.14 -8.48 -11.74
C LEU A 38 -17.98 -9.79 -12.52
N THR A 39 -18.08 -10.94 -11.84
CA THR A 39 -17.89 -12.26 -12.45
C THR A 39 -18.87 -12.54 -13.62
N PRO A 40 -20.18 -12.27 -13.50
CA PRO A 40 -21.10 -12.52 -14.63
C PRO A 40 -20.80 -11.68 -15.89
N LEU A 41 -20.06 -10.59 -15.71
CA LEU A 41 -19.67 -9.67 -16.80
C LEU A 41 -18.31 -10.04 -17.40
N GLY A 42 -17.62 -11.07 -16.89
CA GLY A 42 -16.25 -11.42 -17.28
C GLY A 42 -15.19 -10.40 -16.81
N LEU A 43 -15.55 -9.53 -15.86
CA LEU A 43 -14.72 -8.42 -15.37
C LEU A 43 -14.16 -8.65 -13.95
N ALA A 44 -14.26 -9.89 -13.44
CA ALA A 44 -13.77 -10.22 -12.09
C ALA A 44 -12.34 -9.76 -11.77
N PRO A 45 -11.34 -9.81 -12.69
CA PRO A 45 -9.99 -9.33 -12.42
C PRO A 45 -9.93 -7.85 -12.05
N PHE A 46 -10.85 -7.01 -12.53
CA PHE A 46 -10.89 -5.60 -12.17
C PHE A 46 -11.19 -5.34 -10.68
N ALA A 47 -11.83 -6.27 -9.98
CA ALA A 47 -12.08 -6.13 -8.55
C ALA A 47 -10.77 -5.98 -7.76
N ASN A 48 -9.75 -6.77 -8.09
CA ASN A 48 -8.41 -6.68 -7.50
C ASN A 48 -7.78 -5.32 -7.82
N GLU A 49 -7.82 -4.90 -9.07
CA GLU A 49 -7.14 -3.69 -9.53
C GLU A 49 -7.75 -2.40 -8.95
N ILE A 50 -9.08 -2.35 -8.85
CA ILE A 50 -9.81 -1.21 -8.29
C ILE A 50 -9.48 -1.00 -6.81
N LEU A 51 -9.37 -2.08 -6.05
CA LEU A 51 -9.13 -2.04 -4.61
C LEU A 51 -7.64 -2.09 -4.25
N PHE A 52 -6.77 -2.34 -5.22
CA PHE A 52 -5.36 -2.64 -4.98
C PHE A 52 -4.65 -1.58 -4.13
N GLY A 53 -4.93 -0.32 -4.38
CA GLY A 53 -4.35 0.79 -3.61
C GLY A 53 -4.68 0.76 -2.12
N MET A 54 -5.79 0.15 -1.70
CA MET A 54 -6.12 0.00 -0.28
C MET A 54 -5.11 -0.91 0.44
N TRP A 55 -4.63 -1.97 -0.22
CA TRP A 55 -3.62 -2.88 0.32
C TRP A 55 -2.19 -2.31 0.27
N THR A 56 -1.97 -1.12 -0.26
CA THR A 56 -0.64 -0.50 -0.35
C THR A 56 -0.48 0.69 0.58
N MET A 57 -1.50 1.03 1.40
CA MET A 57 -1.51 2.28 2.16
C MET A 57 -0.54 2.29 3.35
N ALA A 58 -0.23 1.14 3.94
CA ALA A 58 0.64 1.05 5.10
C ALA A 58 2.06 1.53 4.79
N ALA A 59 2.58 1.16 3.62
CA ALA A 59 3.92 1.53 3.18
C ALA A 59 4.16 3.04 3.11
N PRO A 60 3.38 3.82 2.33
CA PRO A 60 3.60 5.27 2.24
C PRO A 60 3.34 6.00 3.56
N VAL A 61 2.36 5.55 4.37
CA VAL A 61 2.11 6.14 5.69
C VAL A 61 3.29 5.88 6.62
N ALA A 62 3.78 4.66 6.70
CA ALA A 62 4.97 4.33 7.50
C ALA A 62 6.20 5.10 7.02
N GLY A 63 6.42 5.22 5.70
CA GLY A 63 7.54 5.95 5.11
C GLY A 63 7.56 7.44 5.45
N VAL A 64 6.38 8.08 5.54
CA VAL A 64 6.28 9.51 5.89
C VAL A 64 6.35 9.73 7.39
N LEU A 65 5.68 8.90 8.19
CA LEU A 65 5.65 9.05 9.66
C LEU A 65 6.95 8.62 10.33
N ILE A 66 7.64 7.64 9.75
CA ILE A 66 8.92 7.12 10.24
C ILE A 66 9.96 7.35 9.14
N PRO A 67 10.57 8.55 9.04
CA PRO A 67 11.44 8.93 7.93
C PRO A 67 12.80 8.22 8.01
N LYS A 68 12.78 6.89 7.95
CA LYS A 68 13.95 6.01 8.05
C LYS A 68 13.98 5.01 6.89
N LYS A 69 15.18 4.53 6.58
CA LYS A 69 15.36 3.53 5.53
C LYS A 69 14.65 2.23 5.92
N GLY A 70 13.89 1.68 4.98
CA GLY A 70 13.15 0.43 5.16
C GLY A 70 11.78 0.58 5.84
N SER A 71 11.39 1.77 6.28
CA SER A 71 10.13 1.97 7.00
C SER A 71 8.90 1.63 6.17
N SER A 72 8.90 1.97 4.89
CA SER A 72 7.80 1.61 3.98
C SER A 72 7.70 0.10 3.78
N LEU A 73 8.83 -0.55 3.52
CA LEU A 73 8.87 -1.99 3.35
C LEU A 73 8.41 -2.73 4.62
N LEU A 74 8.94 -2.34 5.78
CA LEU A 74 8.57 -2.95 7.05
C LEU A 74 7.12 -2.67 7.44
N GLY A 75 6.63 -1.44 7.19
CA GLY A 75 5.24 -1.07 7.47
C GLY A 75 4.25 -1.94 6.69
N GLU A 76 4.52 -2.16 5.42
CA GLU A 76 3.69 -2.99 4.57
C GLU A 76 3.73 -4.46 4.95
N LEU A 77 4.94 -5.02 5.16
CA LEU A 77 5.11 -6.41 5.54
C LEU A 77 4.43 -6.73 6.88
N LEU A 78 4.55 -5.84 7.86
CA LEU A 78 3.93 -6.04 9.17
C LEU A 78 2.41 -5.87 9.10
N ALA A 79 1.89 -4.97 8.26
CA ALA A 79 0.46 -4.84 8.02
C ALA A 79 -0.11 -6.09 7.31
N ALA A 80 0.60 -6.63 6.31
CA ALA A 80 0.25 -7.88 5.65
C ALA A 80 0.30 -9.08 6.62
N LEU A 81 1.27 -9.10 7.54
CA LEU A 81 1.34 -10.11 8.59
C LEU A 81 0.13 -10.00 9.54
N ALA A 82 -0.25 -8.79 9.96
CA ALA A 82 -1.42 -8.57 10.79
C ALA A 82 -2.70 -8.99 10.07
N GLU A 83 -2.88 -8.63 8.78
CA GLU A 83 -3.97 -9.11 7.93
C GLU A 83 -4.05 -10.63 7.90
N MET A 84 -2.92 -11.30 7.69
CA MET A 84 -2.84 -12.76 7.68
C MET A 84 -3.30 -13.35 9.01
N LEU A 85 -2.87 -12.78 10.14
CA LEU A 85 -3.25 -13.23 11.47
C LEU A 85 -4.73 -12.98 11.79
N TYR A 86 -5.35 -11.97 11.21
CA TYR A 86 -6.81 -11.70 11.32
C TYR A 86 -7.64 -12.66 10.48
N GLY A 87 -7.06 -13.42 9.56
CA GLY A 87 -7.77 -14.35 8.68
C GLY A 87 -7.96 -13.81 7.27
N SER A 88 -6.87 -13.37 6.63
CA SER A 88 -6.89 -12.86 5.26
C SER A 88 -7.57 -13.79 4.27
N TYR A 89 -8.40 -13.22 3.39
CA TYR A 89 -9.00 -13.91 2.26
C TYR A 89 -7.95 -14.60 1.35
N PHE A 90 -6.77 -13.99 1.23
CA PHE A 90 -5.70 -14.46 0.34
C PHE A 90 -4.67 -15.38 1.04
N GLY A 91 -4.82 -15.63 2.34
CA GLY A 91 -3.93 -16.47 3.14
C GLY A 91 -2.47 -15.99 3.16
N PRO A 92 -1.48 -16.89 3.35
CA PRO A 92 -0.07 -16.51 3.48
C PRO A 92 0.53 -15.79 2.27
N GLY A 93 -0.11 -15.87 1.10
CA GLY A 93 0.33 -15.18 -0.12
C GLY A 93 0.37 -13.66 0.00
N VAL A 94 -0.33 -13.08 0.99
CA VAL A 94 -0.29 -11.63 1.27
C VAL A 94 1.10 -11.14 1.67
N LEU A 95 1.93 -11.99 2.28
CA LEU A 95 3.30 -11.61 2.66
C LEU A 95 4.18 -11.36 1.43
N VAL A 96 4.03 -12.17 0.38
CA VAL A 96 4.77 -11.97 -0.87
C VAL A 96 4.27 -10.73 -1.61
N SER A 97 2.94 -10.54 -1.67
CA SER A 97 2.35 -9.30 -2.20
C SER A 97 2.83 -8.08 -1.42
N GLY A 98 2.77 -8.11 -0.10
CA GLY A 98 3.22 -7.04 0.79
C GLY A 98 4.70 -6.70 0.61
N PHE A 99 5.55 -7.69 0.33
CA PHE A 99 6.95 -7.43 -0.01
C PHE A 99 7.08 -6.57 -1.27
N PHE A 100 6.43 -6.95 -2.38
CA PHE A 100 6.50 -6.18 -3.63
C PHE A 100 5.87 -4.80 -3.50
N GLN A 101 4.78 -4.68 -2.75
CA GLN A 101 4.09 -3.41 -2.48
C GLN A 101 4.96 -2.48 -1.65
N GLY A 102 5.47 -2.96 -0.52
CA GLY A 102 6.33 -2.19 0.38
C GLY A 102 7.66 -1.81 -0.25
N PHE A 103 8.30 -2.75 -0.98
CA PHE A 103 9.54 -2.47 -1.68
C PHE A 103 9.33 -1.46 -2.82
N GLY A 104 8.24 -1.59 -3.59
CA GLY A 104 7.89 -0.62 -4.62
C GLY A 104 7.73 0.79 -4.06
N THR A 105 7.05 0.94 -2.92
CA THR A 105 6.93 2.24 -2.23
C THR A 105 8.28 2.73 -1.73
N GLU A 106 9.11 1.86 -1.16
CA GLU A 106 10.46 2.20 -0.68
C GLU A 106 11.34 2.76 -1.79
N LEU A 107 11.20 2.26 -3.04
CA LEU A 107 11.93 2.79 -4.21
C LEU A 107 11.66 4.28 -4.43
N GLY A 108 10.47 4.78 -4.11
CA GLY A 108 10.16 6.21 -4.18
C GLY A 108 10.99 7.05 -3.22
N PHE A 109 11.20 6.58 -2.00
CA PHE A 109 12.08 7.24 -1.04
C PHE A 109 13.56 7.07 -1.39
N ILE A 110 13.96 5.92 -1.94
CA ILE A 110 15.32 5.70 -2.48
C ILE A 110 15.59 6.68 -3.63
N ALA A 111 14.67 6.85 -4.57
CA ALA A 111 14.83 7.76 -5.71
C ALA A 111 15.06 9.22 -5.28
N THR A 112 14.45 9.63 -4.18
CA THR A 112 14.65 10.94 -3.56
C THR A 112 15.81 10.96 -2.54
N LYS A 113 16.58 9.86 -2.46
CA LYS A 113 17.72 9.67 -1.53
C LYS A 113 17.32 9.93 -0.06
N TYR A 114 16.08 9.63 0.31
CA TYR A 114 15.49 9.91 1.63
C TYR A 114 15.65 11.37 2.09
N LYS A 115 15.67 12.30 1.15
CA LYS A 115 15.74 13.75 1.44
C LYS A 115 14.36 14.41 1.45
N ARG A 116 13.35 13.73 0.94
CA ARG A 116 11.98 14.21 0.84
C ARG A 116 11.01 13.17 1.40
N PHE A 117 9.98 13.66 2.10
CA PHE A 117 8.91 12.86 2.70
C PHE A 117 7.55 13.50 2.40
N ASP A 118 7.46 14.15 1.24
CA ASP A 118 6.27 14.81 0.72
C ASP A 118 5.62 13.96 -0.41
N THR A 119 4.80 14.60 -1.22
CA THR A 119 4.04 13.93 -2.30
C THR A 119 4.93 13.31 -3.39
N LEU A 120 6.14 13.87 -3.66
CA LEU A 120 6.97 13.40 -4.77
C LEU A 120 7.46 11.95 -4.60
N PRO A 121 8.09 11.54 -3.47
CA PRO A 121 8.46 10.15 -3.25
C PRO A 121 7.23 9.22 -3.22
N LEU A 122 6.06 9.71 -2.79
CA LEU A 122 4.82 8.92 -2.83
C LEU A 122 4.39 8.59 -4.27
N ILE A 123 4.51 9.55 -5.20
CA ILE A 123 4.22 9.32 -6.63
C ILE A 123 5.20 8.29 -7.22
N TYR A 124 6.51 8.46 -6.98
CA TYR A 124 7.50 7.49 -7.45
C TYR A 124 7.30 6.11 -6.83
N GLY A 125 6.96 6.06 -5.55
CA GLY A 125 6.61 4.84 -4.84
C GLY A 125 5.37 4.17 -5.43
N ALA A 126 4.32 4.93 -5.73
CA ALA A 126 3.11 4.41 -6.35
C ALA A 126 3.38 3.76 -7.73
N ILE A 127 4.23 4.39 -8.54
CA ILE A 127 4.66 3.80 -9.82
C ILE A 127 5.47 2.52 -9.57
N GLY A 128 6.43 2.54 -8.66
CA GLY A 128 7.25 1.37 -8.31
C GLY A 128 6.40 0.21 -7.79
N THR A 129 5.47 0.50 -6.88
CA THR A 129 4.50 -0.48 -6.34
C THR A 129 3.64 -1.08 -7.45
N THR A 130 3.09 -0.23 -8.34
CA THR A 130 2.26 -0.70 -9.46
C THR A 130 3.04 -1.65 -10.36
N VAL A 131 4.24 -1.26 -10.79
CA VAL A 131 5.06 -2.07 -11.70
C VAL A 131 5.45 -3.41 -11.08
N LEU A 132 5.99 -3.39 -9.86
CA LEU A 132 6.47 -4.60 -9.21
C LEU A 132 5.34 -5.56 -8.83
N SER A 133 4.27 -5.05 -8.25
CA SER A 133 3.13 -5.88 -7.84
C SER A 133 2.35 -6.42 -9.06
N PHE A 134 2.18 -5.61 -10.11
CA PHE A 134 1.54 -6.08 -11.33
C PHE A 134 2.37 -7.17 -12.01
N GLY A 135 3.70 -6.99 -12.07
CA GLY A 135 4.61 -8.01 -12.59
C GLY A 135 4.52 -9.32 -11.82
N TYR A 136 4.52 -9.28 -10.49
CA TYR A 136 4.33 -10.47 -9.66
C TYR A 136 2.98 -11.15 -9.90
N GLU A 137 1.90 -10.38 -9.88
CA GLU A 137 0.55 -10.94 -10.04
C GLU A 137 0.23 -11.35 -11.47
N PHE A 138 0.89 -10.77 -12.47
CA PHE A 138 0.80 -11.22 -13.86
C PHE A 138 1.10 -12.73 -13.99
N PHE A 139 2.14 -13.19 -13.31
CA PHE A 139 2.48 -14.62 -13.27
C PHE A 139 1.59 -15.40 -12.31
N LYS A 140 1.31 -14.85 -11.13
CA LYS A 140 0.51 -15.52 -10.10
C LYS A 140 -0.92 -15.80 -10.55
N PHE A 141 -1.56 -14.85 -11.23
CA PHE A 141 -2.95 -14.95 -11.68
C PHE A 141 -3.10 -15.33 -13.16
N GLY A 142 -1.99 -15.56 -13.86
CA GLY A 142 -2.02 -16.00 -15.27
C GLY A 142 -2.56 -14.94 -16.23
N TYR A 143 -2.31 -13.66 -16.00
CA TYR A 143 -2.79 -12.56 -16.85
C TYR A 143 -2.30 -12.65 -18.30
N GLY A 144 -1.22 -13.42 -18.55
CA GLY A 144 -0.72 -13.68 -19.90
C GLY A 144 -1.72 -14.38 -20.84
N THR A 145 -2.80 -14.95 -20.32
CA THR A 145 -3.90 -15.54 -21.11
C THR A 145 -4.89 -14.49 -21.62
N PHE A 146 -4.85 -13.27 -21.12
CA PHE A 146 -5.73 -12.19 -21.55
C PHE A 146 -5.20 -11.48 -22.80
N GLY A 147 -6.11 -10.90 -23.58
CA GLY A 147 -5.71 -10.02 -24.68
C GLY A 147 -5.00 -8.75 -24.18
N ILE A 148 -4.11 -8.19 -25.00
CA ILE A 148 -3.28 -7.04 -24.63
C ILE A 148 -4.11 -5.84 -24.12
N GLY A 149 -5.28 -5.58 -24.70
CA GLY A 149 -6.18 -4.52 -24.27
C GLY A 149 -6.65 -4.70 -22.82
N MET A 150 -6.98 -5.94 -22.42
CA MET A 150 -7.37 -6.27 -21.05
C MET A 150 -6.20 -6.06 -20.09
N ILE A 151 -5.00 -6.54 -20.44
CA ILE A 151 -3.79 -6.39 -19.62
C ILE A 151 -3.48 -4.91 -19.37
N LEU A 152 -3.50 -4.10 -20.42
CA LEU A 152 -3.26 -2.64 -20.31
C LEU A 152 -4.33 -1.96 -19.45
N SER A 153 -5.59 -2.35 -19.60
CA SER A 153 -6.69 -1.79 -18.79
C SER A 153 -6.52 -2.13 -17.30
N LEU A 154 -6.18 -3.37 -16.97
CA LEU A 154 -5.89 -3.81 -15.60
C LEU A 154 -4.73 -2.99 -15.01
N PHE A 155 -3.62 -2.84 -15.77
CA PHE A 155 -2.46 -2.06 -15.32
C PHE A 155 -2.83 -0.59 -15.03
N VAL A 156 -3.60 0.06 -15.94
CA VAL A 156 -4.02 1.45 -15.76
C VAL A 156 -4.93 1.60 -14.56
N VAL A 157 -5.90 0.69 -14.37
CA VAL A 157 -6.81 0.73 -13.21
C VAL A 157 -6.04 0.55 -11.91
N ARG A 158 -5.07 -0.37 -11.85
CA ARG A 158 -4.17 -0.51 -10.68
C ARG A 158 -3.41 0.78 -10.41
N LEU A 159 -2.77 1.34 -11.43
CA LEU A 159 -2.00 2.58 -11.28
C LEU A 159 -2.87 3.71 -10.70
N LEU A 160 -4.08 3.89 -11.22
CA LEU A 160 -5.02 4.89 -10.72
C LEU A 160 -5.43 4.62 -9.27
N SER A 161 -5.70 3.36 -8.92
CA SER A 161 -6.02 2.94 -7.57
C SER A 161 -4.86 3.22 -6.60
N VAL A 162 -3.64 2.83 -6.95
CA VAL A 162 -2.45 3.05 -6.10
C VAL A 162 -2.13 4.54 -5.97
N LEU A 163 -2.27 5.34 -7.04
CA LEU A 163 -2.13 6.80 -6.95
C LEU A 163 -3.20 7.43 -6.06
N PHE A 164 -4.45 6.99 -6.16
CA PHE A 164 -5.52 7.52 -5.34
C PHE A 164 -5.30 7.18 -3.84
N PHE A 165 -5.12 5.93 -3.51
CA PHE A 165 -4.96 5.50 -2.12
C PHE A 165 -3.57 5.84 -1.57
N GLY A 166 -2.50 5.54 -2.29
CA GLY A 166 -1.12 5.69 -1.82
C GLY A 166 -0.59 7.12 -1.88
N VAL A 167 -1.18 8.01 -2.69
CA VAL A 167 -0.74 9.41 -2.77
C VAL A 167 -1.81 10.36 -2.23
N VAL A 168 -3.01 10.36 -2.82
CA VAL A 168 -4.05 11.34 -2.45
C VAL A 168 -4.55 11.09 -1.04
N MET A 169 -5.01 9.87 -0.73
CA MET A 169 -5.55 9.54 0.60
C MET A 169 -4.47 9.65 1.69
N VAL A 170 -3.26 9.18 1.43
CA VAL A 170 -2.13 9.31 2.36
C VAL A 170 -1.79 10.78 2.61
N SER A 171 -1.75 11.61 1.57
CA SER A 171 -1.53 13.07 1.73
C SER A 171 -2.62 13.73 2.58
N LEU A 172 -3.87 13.32 2.45
CA LEU A 172 -4.99 13.82 3.29
C LEU A 172 -4.85 13.36 4.74
N ILE A 173 -4.48 12.10 4.98
CA ILE A 173 -4.21 11.55 6.32
C ILE A 173 -3.09 12.36 6.98
N MET A 174 -1.99 12.57 6.27
CA MET A 174 -0.85 13.32 6.78
C MET A 174 -1.18 14.78 7.08
N LYS A 175 -1.98 15.42 6.22
CA LYS A 175 -2.46 16.80 6.48
C LYS A 175 -3.30 16.87 7.75
N SER A 176 -4.20 15.90 7.96
CA SER A 176 -5.04 15.80 9.16
C SER A 176 -4.20 15.54 10.40
N TYR A 177 -3.23 14.62 10.31
CA TYR A 177 -2.29 14.33 11.40
C TYR A 177 -1.50 15.58 11.82
N ASN A 178 -0.91 16.29 10.87
CA ASN A 178 -0.12 17.49 11.13
C ASN A 178 -1.00 18.61 11.78
N ARG A 179 -2.26 18.74 11.37
CA ARG A 179 -3.19 19.69 11.96
C ARG A 179 -3.49 19.37 13.44
N VAL A 180 -3.70 18.09 13.75
CA VAL A 180 -3.91 17.64 15.15
C VAL A 180 -2.68 17.92 16.00
N GLN A 181 -1.49 17.65 15.48
CA GLN A 181 -0.22 17.92 16.17
C GLN A 181 -0.05 19.42 16.48
N GLN A 182 -0.36 20.30 15.54
CA GLN A 182 -0.30 21.74 15.73
C GLN A 182 -1.29 22.22 16.82
N LEU A 183 -2.52 21.66 16.83
CA LEU A 183 -3.52 22.01 17.85
C LEU A 183 -3.13 21.47 19.24
N ALA A 184 -2.50 20.32 19.33
CA ALA A 184 -2.00 19.77 20.60
C ALA A 184 -0.81 20.58 21.14
N GLY A 185 0.15 20.97 20.29
CA GLY A 185 1.29 21.80 20.67
C GLY A 185 0.94 23.26 21.03
N ALA A 186 -0.19 23.78 20.54
CA ALA A 186 -0.67 25.11 20.89
C ALA A 186 -1.35 25.19 22.28
N LYS A 187 -1.60 24.03 22.92
CA LYS A 187 -2.21 23.92 24.25
C LYS A 187 -1.21 23.63 25.36
N SER A 188 0.06 23.44 25.04
CA SER A 188 1.18 23.25 25.99
C SER A 188 1.99 24.54 26.12
#